data_1ca5fad70a6d1879128be5dfdc5149c3
#
_entry.id   1ca5fad70a6d1879128be5dfdc5149c3
#
_cell.length_a   1.000
_cell.length_b   1.000
_cell.length_c   1.000
_cell.angle_alpha   90.00
_cell.angle_beta   90.00
_cell.angle_gamma   90.00
#
_symmetry.space_group_name_H-M   'P 1'
#
loop_
_entity.id
_entity.type
_entity.pdbx_description
1 polymer ?
#
loop_
_entity_poly.entity_id
_entity_poly.type
_entity_poly.pdbx_seq_one_letter_code
_entity_poly.pdbx_strand_id
1 'polypeptide(L)'
;MTMTSPNKSSTRRITVPIATASGDMIEAWVYLPEGSAPHPAVVMAHGIGAIKAGGLAPFAERFSEEGFVAIAFDYRNFGGSGGQPREVLSVPRQLADYRSVIGWAVEQAYIDPRQVIVWGTSFAGMHVLELAVSDTRLAGAIAQAPLTDGLAAAMMAPPKNGIRLFGLALLDLLGSLFGRQPIYIPGHGKPGELSIGATPDGLFGERLMTPKDGTQWHNRVAARSLLSFSWRRPVRRAAFVRVPLLLVVPEADSIAPVPAALKVARLAPRAELFRSSGGHYDVYEGGAAFDDVLRTEVEFLHRHTKSVLKPVQG
;
A
#
# COMPACT_ATOMS: atom_id res chain seq x y z
N MET A 1 -10.70 -22.05 -36.44
CA MET A 1 -9.87 -20.85 -36.30
C MET A 1 -9.51 -20.74 -34.82
N THR A 2 -8.32 -21.20 -34.46
CA THR A 2 -7.76 -21.12 -33.12
C THR A 2 -7.32 -19.69 -32.89
N MET A 3 -8.01 -18.97 -32.02
CA MET A 3 -7.54 -17.68 -31.53
C MET A 3 -6.25 -17.91 -30.71
N THR A 4 -5.13 -17.51 -31.26
CA THR A 4 -3.86 -17.41 -30.52
C THR A 4 -4.02 -16.31 -29.47
N SER A 5 -3.94 -16.70 -28.19
CA SER A 5 -3.81 -15.75 -27.08
C SER A 5 -2.65 -14.78 -27.36
N PRO A 6 -2.81 -13.48 -27.10
CA PRO A 6 -1.70 -12.55 -27.24
C PRO A 6 -0.56 -13.00 -26.33
N ASN A 7 0.62 -13.04 -26.88
CA ASN A 7 1.87 -13.36 -26.20
C ASN A 7 1.99 -12.42 -24.97
N LYS A 8 1.92 -12.97 -23.77
CA LYS A 8 2.17 -12.18 -22.54
C LYS A 8 3.58 -11.62 -22.67
N SER A 9 3.69 -10.32 -22.94
CA SER A 9 4.97 -9.60 -22.81
C SER A 9 5.48 -9.89 -21.41
N SER A 10 6.65 -10.50 -21.29
CA SER A 10 7.24 -10.84 -20.00
C SER A 10 7.83 -9.56 -19.42
N THR A 11 7.05 -8.84 -18.64
CA THR A 11 7.52 -7.67 -17.89
C THR A 11 8.82 -8.02 -17.15
N ARG A 12 9.90 -7.30 -17.42
CA ARG A 12 11.18 -7.53 -16.79
C ARG A 12 11.15 -7.04 -15.34
N ARG A 13 11.17 -7.96 -14.38
CA ARG A 13 11.29 -7.66 -12.95
C ARG A 13 12.71 -7.89 -12.47
N ILE A 14 13.24 -6.92 -11.72
CA ILE A 14 14.53 -7.06 -10.99
C ILE A 14 14.28 -6.79 -9.50
N THR A 15 15.09 -7.40 -8.65
CA THR A 15 15.10 -7.14 -7.20
C THR A 15 16.27 -6.23 -6.88
N VAL A 16 16.00 -5.13 -6.16
CA VAL A 16 17.03 -4.15 -5.79
C VAL A 16 17.03 -3.90 -4.28
N PRO A 17 18.21 -3.82 -3.65
CA PRO A 17 18.35 -3.34 -2.28
C PRO A 17 18.45 -1.81 -2.27
N ILE A 18 17.69 -1.15 -1.41
CA ILE A 18 17.69 0.31 -1.24
C ILE A 18 18.07 0.64 0.20
N ALA A 19 19.15 1.38 0.38
CA ALA A 19 19.62 1.78 1.70
C ALA A 19 18.69 2.84 2.33
N THR A 20 18.38 2.69 3.60
CA THR A 20 17.71 3.72 4.39
C THR A 20 18.71 4.55 5.19
N ALA A 21 18.32 5.74 5.62
CA ALA A 21 19.16 6.59 6.46
C ALA A 21 19.55 5.94 7.82
N SER A 22 18.82 4.91 8.27
CA SER A 22 19.14 4.15 9.48
C SER A 22 20.08 2.97 9.26
N GLY A 23 20.50 2.71 8.01
CA GLY A 23 21.38 1.59 7.64
C GLY A 23 20.63 0.29 7.33
N ASP A 24 19.32 0.20 7.55
CA ASP A 24 18.53 -0.96 7.12
C ASP A 24 18.40 -0.97 5.59
N MET A 25 18.34 -2.16 5.00
CA MET A 25 18.11 -2.34 3.57
C MET A 25 16.65 -2.63 3.30
N ILE A 26 16.05 -1.87 2.40
CA ILE A 26 14.72 -2.13 1.83
C ILE A 26 14.90 -3.01 0.60
N GLU A 27 14.12 -4.08 0.50
CA GLU A 27 14.04 -4.88 -0.71
C GLU A 27 12.87 -4.41 -1.57
N ALA A 28 13.15 -4.04 -2.81
CA ALA A 28 12.14 -3.63 -3.78
C ALA A 28 12.19 -4.49 -5.04
N TRP A 29 11.01 -4.78 -5.60
CA TRP A 29 10.83 -5.29 -6.95
C TRP A 29 10.60 -4.12 -7.89
N VAL A 30 11.43 -4.02 -8.93
CA VAL A 30 11.33 -3.00 -9.97
C VAL A 30 10.88 -3.67 -11.25
N TYR A 31 9.71 -3.28 -11.75
CA TYR A 31 9.16 -3.73 -13.01
C TYR A 31 9.47 -2.66 -14.05
N LEU A 32 10.20 -3.08 -15.08
CA LEU A 32 10.71 -2.18 -16.11
C LEU A 32 9.83 -2.24 -17.36
N PRO A 33 9.27 -1.11 -17.79
CA PRO A 33 8.48 -1.05 -19.02
C PRO A 33 9.37 -1.23 -20.26
N GLU A 34 8.75 -1.57 -21.37
CA GLU A 34 9.37 -1.49 -22.69
C GLU A 34 9.42 -0.02 -23.16
N GLY A 35 10.35 0.28 -24.08
CA GLY A 35 10.46 1.59 -24.69
C GLY A 35 11.69 2.37 -24.24
N SER A 36 11.76 3.65 -24.66
CA SER A 36 12.91 4.52 -24.40
C SER A 36 12.73 5.32 -23.11
N ALA A 37 13.74 5.22 -22.23
CA ALA A 37 13.82 6.03 -20.99
C ALA A 37 13.96 7.54 -21.29
N PRO A 38 13.64 8.44 -20.33
CA PRO A 38 13.16 8.14 -19.00
C PRO A 38 11.64 7.91 -18.95
N HIS A 39 11.20 7.05 -18.03
CA HIS A 39 9.79 6.70 -17.82
C HIS A 39 9.23 7.35 -16.54
N PRO A 40 7.91 7.60 -16.45
CA PRO A 40 7.26 7.89 -15.18
C PRO A 40 7.34 6.71 -14.24
N ALA A 41 7.24 6.93 -12.91
CA ALA A 41 7.36 5.85 -11.94
C ALA A 41 6.20 5.84 -10.94
N VAL A 42 5.86 4.62 -10.46
CA VAL A 42 4.89 4.38 -9.40
C VAL A 42 5.57 3.65 -8.25
N VAL A 43 5.69 4.30 -7.09
CA VAL A 43 6.25 3.71 -5.86
C VAL A 43 5.10 3.13 -5.05
N MET A 44 5.13 1.81 -4.83
CA MET A 44 4.00 1.03 -4.34
C MET A 44 4.32 0.33 -3.02
N ALA A 45 3.38 0.39 -2.06
CA ALA A 45 3.51 -0.37 -0.83
C ALA A 45 2.19 -1.01 -0.37
N HIS A 46 2.37 -2.05 0.43
CA HIS A 46 1.33 -2.96 0.92
C HIS A 46 0.64 -2.47 2.20
N GLY A 47 -0.49 -3.12 2.53
CA GLY A 47 -1.28 -2.90 3.73
C GLY A 47 -0.62 -3.42 5.01
N ILE A 48 -1.38 -3.38 6.11
CA ILE A 48 -0.91 -3.78 7.44
C ILE A 48 -0.48 -5.24 7.49
N GLY A 49 0.74 -5.50 7.95
CA GLY A 49 1.26 -6.86 8.13
C GLY A 49 1.46 -7.66 6.83
N ALA A 50 1.17 -7.10 5.66
CA ALA A 50 1.42 -7.72 4.38
C ALA A 50 2.89 -7.56 3.93
N ILE A 51 3.20 -8.10 2.76
CA ILE A 51 4.49 -7.94 2.07
C ILE A 51 4.23 -7.68 0.58
N LYS A 52 5.22 -7.19 -0.17
CA LYS A 52 5.09 -6.89 -1.60
C LYS A 52 4.62 -8.07 -2.46
N ALA A 53 4.99 -9.29 -2.05
CA ALA A 53 4.55 -10.53 -2.71
C ALA A 53 3.05 -10.84 -2.48
N GLY A 54 2.39 -10.16 -1.52
CA GLY A 54 0.97 -10.33 -1.21
C GLY A 54 0.10 -9.37 -2.00
N GLY A 55 -0.18 -9.65 -3.29
CA GLY A 55 -1.20 -8.98 -4.08
C GLY A 55 -0.78 -7.71 -4.82
N LEU A 56 0.50 -7.27 -4.77
CA LEU A 56 0.93 -6.07 -5.51
C LEU A 56 1.37 -6.35 -6.95
N ALA A 57 1.83 -7.57 -7.25
CA ALA A 57 2.39 -7.91 -8.56
C ALA A 57 1.42 -7.63 -9.73
N PRO A 58 0.13 -7.97 -9.69
CA PRO A 58 -0.79 -7.71 -10.80
C PRO A 58 -0.93 -6.23 -11.17
N PHE A 59 -0.90 -5.34 -10.16
CA PHE A 59 -0.90 -3.89 -10.39
C PHE A 59 0.43 -3.43 -10.98
N ALA A 60 1.55 -3.87 -10.40
CA ALA A 60 2.89 -3.48 -10.84
C ALA A 60 3.19 -3.95 -12.28
N GLU A 61 2.77 -5.16 -12.64
CA GLU A 61 2.88 -5.71 -13.99
C GLU A 61 2.07 -4.85 -14.97
N ARG A 62 0.81 -4.57 -14.65
CA ARG A 62 -0.03 -3.73 -15.49
C ARG A 62 0.51 -2.32 -15.64
N PHE A 63 0.95 -1.68 -14.57
CA PHE A 63 1.56 -0.35 -14.68
C PHE A 63 2.82 -0.36 -15.55
N SER A 64 3.61 -1.44 -15.48
CA SER A 64 4.78 -1.58 -16.34
C SER A 64 4.39 -1.78 -17.81
N GLU A 65 3.38 -2.58 -18.12
CA GLU A 65 2.83 -2.71 -19.47
C GLU A 65 2.34 -1.38 -20.05
N GLU A 66 1.87 -0.48 -19.20
CA GLU A 66 1.40 0.87 -19.55
C GLU A 66 2.52 1.92 -19.60
N GLY A 67 3.80 1.50 -19.49
CA GLY A 67 4.97 2.38 -19.67
C GLY A 67 5.49 3.02 -18.40
N PHE A 68 5.08 2.56 -17.22
CA PHE A 68 5.54 3.06 -15.93
C PHE A 68 6.61 2.13 -15.33
N VAL A 69 7.65 2.69 -14.72
CA VAL A 69 8.49 1.91 -13.80
C VAL A 69 7.71 1.70 -12.51
N ALA A 70 7.26 0.47 -12.25
CA ALA A 70 6.57 0.15 -11.00
C ALA A 70 7.55 -0.41 -9.96
N ILE A 71 7.54 0.16 -8.75
CA ILE A 71 8.49 -0.16 -7.68
C ILE A 71 7.70 -0.62 -6.45
N ALA A 72 7.53 -1.92 -6.28
CA ALA A 72 6.88 -2.51 -5.12
C ALA A 72 7.92 -2.91 -4.07
N PHE A 73 7.80 -2.40 -2.84
CA PHE A 73 8.79 -2.65 -1.80
C PHE A 73 8.20 -3.21 -0.52
N ASP A 74 9.03 -3.92 0.25
CA ASP A 74 8.73 -4.30 1.62
C ASP A 74 9.22 -3.21 2.58
N TYR A 75 8.39 -2.82 3.55
CA TYR A 75 8.87 -1.98 4.65
C TYR A 75 9.94 -2.70 5.46
N ARG A 76 10.84 -1.94 6.11
CA ARG A 76 11.74 -2.55 7.10
C ARG A 76 10.97 -3.41 8.10
N ASN A 77 11.57 -4.46 8.58
CA ASN A 77 11.04 -5.49 9.46
C ASN A 77 10.04 -6.44 8.79
N PHE A 78 9.72 -6.30 7.49
CA PHE A 78 8.78 -7.13 6.75
C PHE A 78 9.43 -7.76 5.52
N GLY A 79 8.87 -8.89 5.07
CA GLY A 79 9.28 -9.56 3.82
C GLY A 79 10.78 -9.73 3.66
N GLY A 80 11.30 -9.37 2.49
CA GLY A 80 12.73 -9.44 2.17
C GLY A 80 13.56 -8.26 2.69
N SER A 81 12.93 -7.21 3.24
CA SER A 81 13.63 -6.07 3.83
C SER A 81 14.28 -6.41 5.16
N GLY A 82 15.37 -5.72 5.47
CA GLY A 82 16.09 -5.81 6.74
C GLY A 82 15.30 -5.28 7.93
N GLY A 83 15.95 -5.27 9.09
CA GLY A 83 15.42 -4.75 10.33
C GLY A 83 14.91 -5.80 11.31
N GLN A 84 15.06 -5.51 12.59
CA GLN A 84 14.67 -6.35 13.73
C GLN A 84 14.01 -5.49 14.83
N PRO A 85 13.11 -6.08 15.65
CA PRO A 85 12.46 -7.40 15.49
C PRO A 85 11.54 -7.43 14.24
N ARG A 86 11.28 -8.64 13.72
CA ARG A 86 10.38 -8.81 12.56
C ARG A 86 8.94 -8.42 12.90
N GLU A 87 8.19 -8.05 11.87
CA GLU A 87 6.76 -7.71 11.89
C GLU A 87 6.38 -6.61 12.92
N VAL A 88 7.35 -5.73 13.26
CA VAL A 88 7.09 -4.51 14.04
C VAL A 88 6.85 -3.34 13.09
N LEU A 89 5.63 -2.82 13.12
CA LEU A 89 5.22 -1.68 12.31
C LEU A 89 5.42 -0.37 13.09
N SER A 90 6.00 0.60 12.42
CA SER A 90 6.13 1.98 12.91
C SER A 90 5.82 2.95 11.79
N VAL A 91 4.74 3.73 11.91
CA VAL A 91 4.34 4.70 10.87
C VAL A 91 5.45 5.68 10.52
N PRO A 92 6.19 6.29 11.49
CA PRO A 92 7.29 7.18 11.12
C PRO A 92 8.41 6.49 10.34
N ARG A 93 8.74 5.22 10.69
CA ARG A 93 9.77 4.45 9.98
C ARG A 93 9.31 4.05 8.59
N GLN A 94 8.06 3.61 8.43
CA GLN A 94 7.50 3.25 7.12
C GLN A 94 7.36 4.47 6.18
N LEU A 95 7.06 5.65 6.71
CA LEU A 95 7.12 6.90 5.93
C LEU A 95 8.56 7.24 5.52
N ALA A 96 9.55 6.96 6.37
CA ALA A 96 10.95 7.11 6.02
C ALA A 96 11.38 6.10 4.95
N ASP A 97 10.87 4.85 5.00
CA ASP A 97 11.10 3.83 3.98
C ASP A 97 10.57 4.28 2.62
N TYR A 98 9.33 4.76 2.56
CA TYR A 98 8.78 5.35 1.33
C TYR A 98 9.68 6.47 0.77
N ARG A 99 10.13 7.40 1.65
CA ARG A 99 10.99 8.50 1.21
C ARG A 99 12.35 8.02 0.71
N SER A 100 12.90 6.94 1.28
CA SER A 100 14.13 6.31 0.79
C SER A 100 13.92 5.70 -0.59
N VAL A 101 12.80 5.00 -0.82
CA VAL A 101 12.48 4.42 -2.13
C VAL A 101 12.21 5.52 -3.16
N ILE A 102 11.46 6.58 -2.81
CA ILE A 102 11.25 7.74 -3.69
C ILE A 102 12.59 8.43 -4.01
N GLY A 103 13.47 8.60 -3.00
CA GLY A 103 14.81 9.17 -3.18
C GLY A 103 15.64 8.35 -4.16
N TRP A 104 15.66 7.02 -3.97
CA TRP A 104 16.34 6.12 -4.89
C TRP A 104 15.74 6.19 -6.30
N ALA A 105 14.41 6.22 -6.43
CA ALA A 105 13.74 6.26 -7.73
C ALA A 105 14.12 7.50 -8.55
N VAL A 106 14.15 8.69 -7.95
CA VAL A 106 14.47 9.95 -8.66
C VAL A 106 15.94 10.03 -9.08
N GLU A 107 16.81 9.19 -8.55
CA GLU A 107 18.23 9.11 -8.92
C GLU A 107 18.49 8.14 -10.09
N GLN A 108 17.47 7.34 -10.51
CA GLN A 108 17.66 6.40 -11.60
C GLN A 108 17.58 7.09 -12.97
N ALA A 109 18.57 6.93 -13.82
CA ALA A 109 18.61 7.53 -15.15
C ALA A 109 17.44 7.13 -16.08
N TYR A 110 16.78 6.00 -15.80
CA TYR A 110 15.64 5.51 -16.56
C TYR A 110 14.28 5.98 -16.00
N ILE A 111 14.25 6.83 -14.95
CA ILE A 111 13.05 7.42 -14.37
C ILE A 111 13.04 8.93 -14.57
N ASP A 112 11.91 9.52 -14.99
CA ASP A 112 11.72 10.98 -14.95
C ASP A 112 11.43 11.40 -13.50
N PRO A 113 12.36 12.11 -12.84
CA PRO A 113 12.22 12.48 -11.42
C PRO A 113 11.05 13.42 -11.14
N ARG A 114 10.45 14.04 -12.17
CA ARG A 114 9.30 14.94 -12.06
C ARG A 114 7.96 14.18 -12.18
N GLN A 115 8.00 12.89 -12.48
CA GLN A 115 6.83 12.07 -12.77
C GLN A 115 6.76 10.83 -11.86
N VAL A 116 7.00 11.03 -10.57
CA VAL A 116 6.89 9.98 -9.56
C VAL A 116 5.55 10.07 -8.86
N ILE A 117 4.77 9.00 -8.91
CA ILE A 117 3.50 8.83 -8.21
C ILE A 117 3.68 7.82 -7.07
N VAL A 118 3.08 8.08 -5.91
CA VAL A 118 2.99 7.09 -4.84
C VAL A 118 1.65 6.37 -4.90
N TRP A 119 1.69 5.07 -4.70
CA TRP A 119 0.53 4.20 -4.62
C TRP A 119 0.55 3.43 -3.31
N GLY A 120 -0.58 3.30 -2.65
CA GLY A 120 -0.66 2.53 -1.42
C GLY A 120 -2.05 2.00 -1.19
N THR A 121 -2.11 0.72 -0.79
CA THR A 121 -3.37 0.03 -0.52
C THR A 121 -3.61 -0.12 0.97
N SER A 122 -4.88 -0.02 1.40
CA SER A 122 -5.28 -0.26 2.78
C SER A 122 -4.51 0.64 3.75
N PHE A 123 -3.74 0.07 4.65
CA PHE A 123 -2.90 0.78 5.60
C PHE A 123 -1.88 1.73 4.93
N ALA A 124 -1.29 1.33 3.80
CA ALA A 124 -0.39 2.21 3.04
C ALA A 124 -1.09 3.46 2.49
N GLY A 125 -2.41 3.45 2.34
CA GLY A 125 -3.20 4.64 2.02
C GLY A 125 -3.05 5.76 3.05
N MET A 126 -2.81 5.43 4.34
CA MET A 126 -2.44 6.40 5.38
C MET A 126 -1.13 7.11 5.05
N HIS A 127 -0.13 6.35 4.58
CA HIS A 127 1.18 6.89 4.21
C HIS A 127 1.10 7.74 2.95
N VAL A 128 0.34 7.28 1.95
CA VAL A 128 0.10 8.03 0.71
C VAL A 128 -0.46 9.41 0.99
N LEU A 129 -1.45 9.54 1.89
CA LEU A 129 -2.01 10.84 2.27
C LEU A 129 -0.98 11.74 2.97
N GLU A 130 -0.18 11.19 3.88
CA GLU A 130 0.87 11.95 4.56
C GLU A 130 1.98 12.41 3.58
N LEU A 131 2.35 11.57 2.61
CA LEU A 131 3.30 11.90 1.57
C LEU A 131 2.74 12.94 0.60
N ALA A 132 1.48 12.80 0.18
CA ALA A 132 0.80 13.76 -0.70
C ALA A 132 0.72 15.18 -0.11
N VAL A 133 0.77 15.31 1.22
CA VAL A 133 0.85 16.60 1.92
C VAL A 133 2.29 17.11 2.03
N SER A 134 3.28 16.22 2.21
CA SER A 134 4.60 16.61 2.72
C SER A 134 5.75 16.42 1.73
N ASP A 135 5.62 15.55 0.73
CA ASP A 135 6.70 15.27 -0.22
C ASP A 135 6.48 16.05 -1.54
N THR A 136 7.37 17.00 -1.82
CA THR A 136 7.26 17.88 -2.98
C THR A 136 7.78 17.27 -4.29
N ARG A 137 8.34 16.08 -4.24
CA ARG A 137 8.85 15.34 -5.42
C ARG A 137 7.74 14.63 -6.20
N LEU A 138 6.54 14.51 -5.61
CA LEU A 138 5.44 13.72 -6.15
C LEU A 138 4.68 14.46 -7.24
N ALA A 139 4.37 13.76 -8.33
CA ALA A 139 3.46 14.20 -9.39
C ALA A 139 2.00 13.86 -9.09
N GLY A 140 1.75 12.83 -8.28
CA GLY A 140 0.41 12.39 -7.90
C GLY A 140 0.45 11.31 -6.82
N ALA A 141 -0.74 10.87 -6.40
CA ALA A 141 -0.90 9.87 -5.36
C ALA A 141 -2.15 9.02 -5.61
N ILE A 142 -2.07 7.72 -5.35
CA ILE A 142 -3.20 6.78 -5.42
C ILE A 142 -3.34 6.08 -4.08
N ALA A 143 -4.51 6.18 -3.47
CA ALA A 143 -4.86 5.55 -2.19
C ALA A 143 -6.03 4.58 -2.40
N GLN A 144 -5.72 3.28 -2.49
CA GLN A 144 -6.66 2.19 -2.72
C GLN A 144 -7.18 1.64 -1.39
N ALA A 145 -8.51 1.52 -1.23
CA ALA A 145 -9.17 1.04 0.00
C ALA A 145 -8.54 1.63 1.28
N PRO A 146 -8.33 2.98 1.37
CA PRO A 146 -7.34 3.55 2.26
C PRO A 146 -7.79 3.65 3.71
N LEU A 147 -6.92 3.29 4.64
CA LEU A 147 -7.06 3.65 6.04
C LEU A 147 -6.70 5.13 6.24
N THR A 148 -7.70 5.98 6.35
CA THR A 148 -7.53 7.44 6.45
C THR A 148 -7.71 8.01 7.86
N ASP A 149 -8.21 7.20 8.80
CA ASP A 149 -8.45 7.58 10.20
C ASP A 149 -8.25 6.35 11.11
N GLY A 150 -7.10 6.25 11.75
CA GLY A 150 -6.78 5.13 12.64
C GLY A 150 -7.67 5.06 13.87
N LEU A 151 -8.11 6.23 14.40
CA LEU A 151 -9.01 6.24 15.55
C LEU A 151 -10.41 5.71 15.16
N ALA A 152 -10.93 6.13 14.01
CA ALA A 152 -12.20 5.64 13.51
C ALA A 152 -12.15 4.12 13.26
N ALA A 153 -11.04 3.60 12.69
CA ALA A 153 -10.85 2.17 12.51
C ALA A 153 -10.77 1.41 13.85
N ALA A 154 -10.05 1.94 14.84
CA ALA A 154 -9.98 1.33 16.17
C ALA A 154 -11.36 1.25 16.84
N MET A 155 -12.25 2.21 16.57
CA MET A 155 -13.62 2.23 17.10
C MET A 155 -14.57 1.27 16.37
N MET A 156 -14.19 0.71 15.22
CA MET A 156 -14.97 -0.36 14.54
C MET A 156 -14.85 -1.70 15.25
N ALA A 157 -13.76 -1.92 16.01
CA ALA A 157 -13.57 -3.15 16.76
C ALA A 157 -14.59 -3.25 17.92
N PRO A 158 -15.14 -4.43 18.20
CA PRO A 158 -15.95 -4.65 19.39
C PRO A 158 -15.19 -4.20 20.65
N PRO A 159 -15.82 -3.48 21.60
CA PRO A 159 -15.12 -2.87 22.73
C PRO A 159 -14.26 -3.85 23.54
N LYS A 160 -14.76 -5.07 23.75
CA LYS A 160 -14.02 -6.14 24.44
C LYS A 160 -12.69 -6.49 23.72
N ASN A 161 -12.72 -6.58 22.38
CA ASN A 161 -11.53 -6.87 21.59
C ASN A 161 -10.58 -5.65 21.57
N GLY A 162 -11.12 -4.45 21.43
CA GLY A 162 -10.33 -3.21 21.48
C GLY A 162 -9.55 -3.08 22.79
N ILE A 163 -10.19 -3.32 23.95
CA ILE A 163 -9.52 -3.28 25.27
C ILE A 163 -8.42 -4.36 25.36
N ARG A 164 -8.68 -5.58 24.90
CA ARG A 164 -7.68 -6.68 24.91
C ARG A 164 -6.49 -6.36 24.01
N LEU A 165 -6.75 -5.88 22.78
CA LEU A 165 -5.70 -5.48 21.83
C LEU A 165 -4.85 -4.34 22.40
N PHE A 166 -5.47 -3.34 23.01
CA PHE A 166 -4.76 -2.24 23.66
C PHE A 166 -3.91 -2.72 24.84
N GLY A 167 -4.43 -3.62 25.68
CA GLY A 167 -3.68 -4.22 26.77
C GLY A 167 -2.46 -5.01 26.27
N LEU A 168 -2.62 -5.82 25.22
CA LEU A 168 -1.49 -6.53 24.59
C LEU A 168 -0.47 -5.56 24.00
N ALA A 169 -0.92 -4.46 23.38
CA ALA A 169 -0.03 -3.44 22.82
C ALA A 169 0.81 -2.74 23.89
N LEU A 170 0.24 -2.44 25.06
CA LEU A 170 0.98 -1.87 26.19
C LEU A 170 1.96 -2.88 26.78
N LEU A 171 1.55 -4.14 26.97
CA LEU A 171 2.42 -5.19 27.47
C LEU A 171 3.61 -5.43 26.55
N ASP A 172 3.36 -5.45 25.22
CA ASP A 172 4.41 -5.60 24.23
C ASP A 172 5.35 -4.39 24.21
N LEU A 173 4.83 -3.16 24.32
CA LEU A 173 5.62 -1.96 24.40
C LEU A 173 6.51 -1.96 25.65
N LEU A 174 5.93 -2.24 26.83
CA LEU A 174 6.69 -2.32 28.08
C LEU A 174 7.73 -3.45 28.03
N GLY A 175 7.37 -4.63 27.52
CA GLY A 175 8.31 -5.73 27.33
C GLY A 175 9.49 -5.37 26.45
N SER A 176 9.27 -4.55 25.43
CA SER A 176 10.33 -4.11 24.53
C SER A 176 11.40 -3.22 25.19
N LEU A 177 11.04 -2.47 26.24
CA LEU A 177 11.98 -1.69 27.03
C LEU A 177 12.97 -2.56 27.81
N PHE A 178 12.63 -3.83 28.04
CA PHE A 178 13.46 -4.84 28.71
C PHE A 178 14.03 -5.87 27.72
N GLY A 179 14.05 -5.56 26.40
CA GLY A 179 14.61 -6.44 25.37
C GLY A 179 13.79 -7.71 25.11
N ARG A 180 12.54 -7.80 25.57
CA ARG A 180 11.68 -8.97 25.31
C ARG A 180 11.25 -9.03 23.85
N GLN A 181 11.07 -10.26 23.37
CA GLN A 181 10.50 -10.52 22.03
C GLN A 181 9.09 -9.93 21.91
N PRO A 182 8.67 -9.52 20.68
CA PRO A 182 7.34 -8.99 20.45
C PRO A 182 6.22 -9.97 20.82
N ILE A 183 5.13 -9.44 21.36
CA ILE A 183 3.86 -10.14 21.43
C ILE A 183 3.19 -9.96 20.08
N TYR A 184 2.94 -11.06 19.35
CA TYR A 184 2.32 -10.99 18.03
C TYR A 184 0.81 -11.19 18.12
N ILE A 185 0.09 -10.45 17.26
CA ILE A 185 -1.35 -10.58 17.06
C ILE A 185 -1.62 -10.80 15.58
N PRO A 186 -2.65 -11.60 15.20
CA PRO A 186 -3.02 -11.79 13.81
C PRO A 186 -3.43 -10.47 13.14
N GLY A 187 -2.99 -10.26 11.90
CA GLY A 187 -3.44 -9.13 11.07
C GLY A 187 -4.88 -9.34 10.60
N HIS A 188 -5.19 -10.53 10.12
CA HIS A 188 -6.50 -10.94 9.60
C HIS A 188 -7.08 -12.06 10.45
N GLY A 189 -8.40 -12.08 10.62
CA GLY A 189 -9.12 -13.13 11.36
C GLY A 189 -10.63 -13.10 11.11
N LYS A 190 -11.30 -14.14 11.58
CA LYS A 190 -12.76 -14.26 11.51
C LYS A 190 -13.42 -13.24 12.42
N PRO A 191 -14.67 -12.82 12.11
CA PRO A 191 -15.48 -12.06 13.04
C PRO A 191 -15.50 -12.68 14.44
N GLY A 192 -15.17 -11.89 15.47
CA GLY A 192 -15.10 -12.35 16.86
C GLY A 192 -13.73 -12.85 17.33
N GLU A 193 -12.80 -13.16 16.45
CA GLU A 193 -11.41 -13.49 16.81
C GLU A 193 -10.64 -12.26 17.29
N LEU A 194 -9.56 -12.51 18.02
CA LEU A 194 -8.66 -11.44 18.45
C LEU A 194 -7.62 -11.17 17.37
N SER A 195 -7.97 -10.32 16.40
CA SER A 195 -7.09 -9.89 15.31
C SER A 195 -7.33 -8.40 15.03
N ILE A 196 -6.46 -7.78 14.23
CA ILE A 196 -6.62 -6.38 13.83
C ILE A 196 -7.84 -6.23 12.91
N GLY A 197 -7.96 -7.08 11.89
CA GLY A 197 -9.06 -7.13 10.93
C GLY A 197 -10.00 -8.32 11.17
N ALA A 198 -10.68 -8.36 12.34
CA ALA A 198 -11.66 -9.39 12.67
C ALA A 198 -13.03 -9.08 12.05
N THR A 199 -13.11 -9.07 10.73
CA THR A 199 -14.27 -8.65 9.94
C THR A 199 -14.69 -9.74 8.94
N PRO A 200 -15.88 -9.65 8.32
CA PRO A 200 -16.27 -10.56 7.25
C PRO A 200 -15.25 -10.66 6.11
N ASP A 201 -14.62 -9.52 5.76
CA ASP A 201 -13.57 -9.47 4.73
C ASP A 201 -12.25 -10.14 5.17
N GLY A 202 -11.98 -10.25 6.49
CA GLY A 202 -10.69 -10.71 7.02
C GLY A 202 -10.26 -12.09 6.55
N LEU A 203 -11.20 -13.01 6.32
CA LEU A 203 -10.91 -14.35 5.77
C LEU A 203 -10.40 -14.33 4.33
N PHE A 204 -10.98 -13.45 3.50
CA PHE A 204 -10.51 -13.26 2.13
C PHE A 204 -9.12 -12.65 2.13
N GLY A 205 -8.87 -11.70 3.06
CA GLY A 205 -7.60 -11.02 3.19
C GLY A 205 -6.43 -11.95 3.43
N GLU A 206 -6.52 -12.88 4.36
CA GLU A 206 -5.44 -13.84 4.62
C GLU A 206 -5.09 -14.65 3.37
N ARG A 207 -6.10 -15.19 2.67
CA ARG A 207 -5.90 -15.96 1.45
C ARG A 207 -5.29 -15.14 0.31
N LEU A 208 -5.73 -13.89 0.13
CA LEU A 208 -5.26 -13.00 -0.93
C LEU A 208 -3.86 -12.45 -0.66
N MET A 209 -3.53 -12.23 0.62
CA MET A 209 -2.22 -11.74 1.02
C MET A 209 -1.17 -12.85 1.12
N THR A 210 -1.58 -14.13 1.13
CA THR A 210 -0.64 -15.25 1.07
C THR A 210 0.04 -15.27 -0.30
N PRO A 211 1.40 -15.16 -0.35
CA PRO A 211 2.14 -15.14 -1.60
C PRO A 211 1.95 -16.42 -2.42
N LYS A 212 1.69 -16.28 -3.72
CA LYS A 212 1.52 -17.40 -4.64
C LYS A 212 2.85 -18.00 -5.12
N ASP A 213 3.95 -17.28 -4.93
CA ASP A 213 5.31 -17.65 -5.35
C ASP A 213 6.10 -18.45 -4.28
N GLY A 214 5.46 -18.79 -3.17
CA GLY A 214 6.09 -19.52 -2.07
C GLY A 214 6.91 -18.65 -1.11
N THR A 215 6.94 -17.34 -1.30
CA THR A 215 7.57 -16.41 -0.34
C THR A 215 6.94 -16.57 1.03
N GLN A 216 7.77 -16.73 2.06
CA GLN A 216 7.29 -16.90 3.42
C GLN A 216 6.65 -15.60 3.95
N TRP A 217 5.41 -15.73 4.41
CA TRP A 217 4.66 -14.65 5.04
C TRP A 217 3.95 -15.17 6.29
N HIS A 218 3.84 -14.31 7.30
CA HIS A 218 3.14 -14.64 8.53
C HIS A 218 2.00 -13.64 8.72
N ASN A 219 0.78 -14.16 8.90
CA ASN A 219 -0.39 -13.34 9.25
C ASN A 219 -0.28 -12.82 10.69
N ARG A 220 0.67 -11.92 10.95
CA ARG A 220 0.88 -11.34 12.27
C ARG A 220 1.57 -9.99 12.23
N VAL A 221 1.36 -9.22 13.29
CA VAL A 221 2.08 -7.96 13.59
C VAL A 221 2.36 -7.90 15.08
N ALA A 222 3.46 -7.27 15.49
CA ALA A 222 3.72 -6.99 16.90
C ALA A 222 2.60 -6.11 17.48
N ALA A 223 2.08 -6.46 18.65
CA ALA A 223 0.93 -5.78 19.25
C ALA A 223 1.17 -4.28 19.49
N ARG A 224 2.40 -3.89 19.88
CA ARG A 224 2.81 -2.47 20.05
C ARG A 224 2.65 -1.64 18.77
N SER A 225 2.60 -2.27 17.60
CA SER A 225 2.35 -1.59 16.32
C SER A 225 1.02 -0.85 16.30
N LEU A 226 0.00 -1.33 17.01
CA LEU A 226 -1.30 -0.67 17.15
C LEU A 226 -1.16 0.76 17.68
N LEU A 227 -0.26 1.00 18.63
CA LEU A 227 -0.01 2.31 19.21
C LEU A 227 0.61 3.30 18.22
N SER A 228 1.25 2.78 17.15
CA SER A 228 1.86 3.62 16.13
C SER A 228 0.84 4.28 15.21
N PHE A 229 -0.32 3.68 14.97
CA PHE A 229 -1.28 4.16 13.97
C PHE A 229 -2.69 4.46 14.48
N SER A 230 -3.14 3.86 15.60
CA SER A 230 -4.53 4.05 16.09
C SER A 230 -4.90 5.51 16.38
N TRP A 231 -3.93 6.35 16.68
CA TRP A 231 -4.14 7.78 16.96
C TRP A 231 -3.92 8.67 15.73
N ARG A 232 -3.45 8.10 14.62
CA ARG A 232 -3.15 8.87 13.42
C ARG A 232 -4.41 9.08 12.58
N ARG A 233 -4.59 10.32 12.17
CA ARG A 233 -5.80 10.76 11.46
C ARG A 233 -5.44 11.63 10.25
N PRO A 234 -4.81 11.06 9.19
CA PRO A 234 -4.44 11.84 8.00
C PRO A 234 -5.63 12.54 7.35
N VAL A 235 -6.86 12.05 7.52
CA VAL A 235 -8.08 12.74 7.09
C VAL A 235 -8.17 14.20 7.57
N ARG A 236 -7.55 14.56 8.70
CA ARG A 236 -7.50 15.93 9.21
C ARG A 236 -6.58 16.84 8.40
N ARG A 237 -5.68 16.26 7.63
CA ARG A 237 -4.72 16.98 6.79
C ARG A 237 -5.10 16.98 5.31
N ALA A 238 -6.23 16.40 4.94
CA ALA A 238 -6.66 16.22 3.55
C ALA A 238 -6.72 17.55 2.76
N ALA A 239 -7.12 18.66 3.40
CA ALA A 239 -7.16 19.98 2.77
C ALA A 239 -5.76 20.50 2.36
N PHE A 240 -4.68 19.92 2.88
CA PHE A 240 -3.30 20.29 2.58
C PHE A 240 -2.63 19.39 1.53
N VAL A 241 -3.36 18.45 0.94
CA VAL A 241 -2.88 17.63 -0.17
C VAL A 241 -2.56 18.54 -1.36
N ARG A 242 -1.34 18.41 -1.89
CA ARG A 242 -0.80 19.33 -2.91
C ARG A 242 -0.85 18.78 -4.32
N VAL A 243 -0.90 17.45 -4.44
CA VAL A 243 -0.84 16.74 -5.73
C VAL A 243 -2.21 16.18 -6.10
N PRO A 244 -2.46 15.81 -7.37
CA PRO A 244 -3.60 14.98 -7.73
C PRO A 244 -3.66 13.73 -6.86
N LEU A 245 -4.84 13.39 -6.36
CA LEU A 245 -5.06 12.25 -5.47
C LEU A 245 -6.23 11.42 -5.97
N LEU A 246 -5.98 10.19 -6.38
CA LEU A 246 -7.05 9.21 -6.60
C LEU A 246 -7.35 8.47 -5.29
N LEU A 247 -8.62 8.44 -4.93
CA LEU A 247 -9.14 7.61 -3.85
C LEU A 247 -10.01 6.52 -4.45
N VAL A 248 -9.61 5.26 -4.31
CA VAL A 248 -10.44 4.09 -4.62
C VAL A 248 -11.08 3.63 -3.33
N VAL A 249 -12.41 3.73 -3.23
CA VAL A 249 -13.15 3.47 -1.99
C VAL A 249 -14.18 2.37 -2.21
N PRO A 250 -13.95 1.15 -1.67
CA PRO A 250 -14.96 0.09 -1.69
C PRO A 250 -16.17 0.48 -0.84
N GLU A 251 -17.37 0.33 -1.39
CA GLU A 251 -18.59 0.80 -0.74
C GLU A 251 -18.97 -0.01 0.50
N ALA A 252 -18.64 -1.30 0.52
CA ALA A 252 -18.91 -2.22 1.60
C ALA A 252 -17.67 -2.58 2.43
N ASP A 253 -16.64 -1.72 2.46
CA ASP A 253 -15.41 -1.94 3.20
C ASP A 253 -15.67 -2.10 4.70
N SER A 254 -15.42 -3.31 5.23
CA SER A 254 -15.61 -3.62 6.66
C SER A 254 -14.32 -3.45 7.49
N ILE A 255 -13.20 -3.04 6.86
CA ILE A 255 -11.88 -2.90 7.50
C ILE A 255 -11.48 -1.43 7.62
N ALA A 256 -11.55 -0.67 6.52
CA ALA A 256 -11.21 0.74 6.50
C ALA A 256 -12.48 1.61 6.55
N PRO A 257 -12.55 2.63 7.44
CA PRO A 257 -13.76 3.43 7.60
C PRO A 257 -14.11 4.23 6.34
N VAL A 258 -15.08 3.77 5.53
CA VAL A 258 -15.56 4.43 4.31
C VAL A 258 -15.91 5.91 4.53
N PRO A 259 -16.63 6.33 5.59
CA PRO A 259 -16.94 7.74 5.81
C PRO A 259 -15.69 8.63 5.95
N ALA A 260 -14.61 8.11 6.50
CA ALA A 260 -13.36 8.84 6.64
C ALA A 260 -12.66 9.03 5.27
N ALA A 261 -12.65 8.00 4.42
CA ALA A 261 -12.13 8.10 3.06
C ALA A 261 -12.93 9.08 2.20
N LEU A 262 -14.27 9.02 2.27
CA LEU A 262 -15.15 9.98 1.58
C LEU A 262 -14.96 11.42 2.09
N LYS A 263 -14.60 11.59 3.36
CA LYS A 263 -14.25 12.91 3.90
C LYS A 263 -12.95 13.43 3.30
N VAL A 264 -11.94 12.58 3.08
CA VAL A 264 -10.72 12.98 2.37
C VAL A 264 -11.05 13.45 0.97
N ALA A 265 -11.89 12.70 0.22
CA ALA A 265 -12.30 13.08 -1.13
C ALA A 265 -12.98 14.47 -1.19
N ARG A 266 -13.76 14.83 -0.15
CA ARG A 266 -14.40 16.16 -0.09
C ARG A 266 -13.45 17.30 0.28
N LEU A 267 -12.39 17.00 1.03
CA LEU A 267 -11.49 18.03 1.59
C LEU A 267 -10.24 18.26 0.74
N ALA A 268 -9.75 17.23 0.05
CA ALA A 268 -8.52 17.36 -0.76
C ALA A 268 -8.83 18.12 -2.06
N PRO A 269 -8.07 19.21 -2.36
CA PRO A 269 -8.43 20.14 -3.45
C PRO A 269 -8.41 19.51 -4.85
N ARG A 270 -7.62 18.45 -5.05
CA ARG A 270 -7.45 17.76 -6.33
C ARG A 270 -7.75 16.28 -6.22
N ALA A 271 -8.73 15.92 -5.40
CA ALA A 271 -9.16 14.54 -5.22
C ALA A 271 -10.07 14.09 -6.38
N GLU A 272 -9.77 12.93 -6.91
CA GLU A 272 -10.63 12.12 -7.75
C GLU A 272 -11.12 10.94 -6.92
N LEU A 273 -12.42 10.65 -6.95
CA LEU A 273 -13.02 9.57 -6.18
C LEU A 273 -13.58 8.52 -7.13
N PHE A 274 -13.07 7.30 -7.01
CA PHE A 274 -13.68 6.11 -7.57
C PHE A 274 -14.31 5.27 -6.45
N ARG A 275 -15.62 5.04 -6.53
CA ARG A 275 -16.34 4.16 -5.60
C ARG A 275 -16.47 2.79 -6.27
N SER A 276 -15.79 1.80 -5.72
CA SER A 276 -15.88 0.43 -6.21
C SER A 276 -16.97 -0.35 -5.49
N SER A 277 -17.57 -1.31 -6.18
CA SER A 277 -18.46 -2.28 -5.55
C SER A 277 -17.68 -3.20 -4.61
N GLY A 278 -18.40 -3.89 -3.71
CA GLY A 278 -17.83 -4.91 -2.83
C GLY A 278 -17.10 -4.38 -1.61
N GLY A 279 -16.34 -5.26 -0.95
CA GLY A 279 -15.62 -5.02 0.29
C GLY A 279 -14.14 -4.71 0.08
N HIS A 280 -13.40 -4.72 1.17
CA HIS A 280 -11.99 -4.30 1.23
C HIS A 280 -11.06 -5.03 0.26
N TYR A 281 -11.32 -6.32 0.01
CA TYR A 281 -10.46 -7.16 -0.84
C TYR A 281 -10.97 -7.37 -2.26
N ASP A 282 -12.16 -6.86 -2.60
CA ASP A 282 -12.68 -6.96 -3.97
C ASP A 282 -11.91 -6.11 -4.98
N VAL A 283 -11.07 -5.21 -4.51
CA VAL A 283 -10.16 -4.38 -5.32
C VAL A 283 -8.87 -5.09 -5.75
N TYR A 284 -8.58 -6.29 -5.21
CA TYR A 284 -7.39 -7.07 -5.56
C TYR A 284 -7.69 -8.11 -6.63
N GLU A 285 -6.66 -8.67 -7.25
CA GLU A 285 -6.76 -9.71 -8.28
C GLU A 285 -7.63 -10.89 -7.80
N GLY A 286 -8.66 -11.19 -8.59
CA GLY A 286 -9.68 -12.19 -8.26
C GLY A 286 -10.88 -11.65 -7.48
N GLY A 287 -10.87 -10.39 -7.08
CA GLY A 287 -12.02 -9.68 -6.54
C GLY A 287 -12.90 -9.07 -7.65
N ALA A 288 -14.18 -8.85 -7.33
CA ALA A 288 -15.18 -8.44 -8.31
C ALA A 288 -14.94 -7.03 -8.91
N ALA A 289 -14.22 -6.17 -8.21
CA ALA A 289 -13.96 -4.79 -8.63
C ALA A 289 -12.56 -4.61 -9.25
N PHE A 290 -11.71 -5.65 -9.27
CA PHE A 290 -10.29 -5.53 -9.64
C PHE A 290 -10.07 -4.87 -10.99
N ASP A 291 -10.74 -5.35 -12.06
CA ASP A 291 -10.51 -4.85 -13.42
C ASP A 291 -10.92 -3.39 -13.57
N ASP A 292 -12.02 -2.97 -12.96
CA ASP A 292 -12.49 -1.58 -12.98
C ASP A 292 -11.56 -0.66 -12.17
N VAL A 293 -11.08 -1.12 -11.03
CA VAL A 293 -10.11 -0.41 -10.20
C VAL A 293 -8.80 -0.23 -10.96
N LEU A 294 -8.24 -1.31 -11.49
CA LEU A 294 -6.97 -1.29 -12.22
C LEU A 294 -7.05 -0.36 -13.45
N ARG A 295 -8.15 -0.42 -14.21
CA ARG A 295 -8.38 0.50 -15.32
C ARG A 295 -8.43 1.95 -14.86
N THR A 296 -9.15 2.25 -13.78
CA THR A 296 -9.27 3.62 -13.24
C THR A 296 -7.91 4.16 -12.77
N GLU A 297 -7.10 3.32 -12.14
CA GLU A 297 -5.76 3.69 -11.69
C GLU A 297 -4.83 3.95 -12.87
N VAL A 298 -4.85 3.12 -13.91
CA VAL A 298 -4.09 3.33 -15.15
C VAL A 298 -4.50 4.64 -15.83
N GLU A 299 -5.79 4.92 -15.96
CA GLU A 299 -6.28 6.18 -16.52
C GLU A 299 -5.82 7.39 -15.71
N PHE A 300 -5.83 7.30 -14.37
CA PHE A 300 -5.32 8.36 -13.51
C PHE A 300 -3.81 8.58 -13.74
N LEU A 301 -3.03 7.51 -13.81
CA LEU A 301 -1.60 7.57 -14.09
C LEU A 301 -1.32 8.32 -15.39
N HIS A 302 -2.00 7.96 -16.48
CA HIS A 302 -1.82 8.62 -17.78
C HIS A 302 -2.26 10.09 -17.78
N ARG A 303 -3.33 10.45 -17.04
CA ARG A 303 -3.77 11.87 -16.96
C ARG A 303 -2.78 12.76 -16.24
N HIS A 304 -2.03 12.22 -15.27
CA HIS A 304 -1.17 13.01 -14.38
C HIS A 304 0.32 12.83 -14.65
N THR A 305 0.67 12.03 -15.66
CA THR A 305 2.05 11.88 -16.16
C THR A 305 2.08 11.98 -17.68
N LYS A 306 3.23 12.26 -18.24
CA LYS A 306 3.45 12.20 -19.69
C LYS A 306 4.04 10.82 -20.01
N SER A 307 3.19 9.84 -20.30
CA SER A 307 3.65 8.53 -20.78
C SER A 307 4.31 8.67 -22.16
N VAL A 308 5.45 8.00 -22.34
CA VAL A 308 6.23 7.99 -23.59
C VAL A 308 5.72 6.92 -24.57
N LEU A 309 4.61 6.26 -24.27
CA LEU A 309 4.05 5.31 -25.22
C LEU A 309 3.61 6.01 -26.51
N LYS A 310 4.24 5.68 -27.63
CA LYS A 310 3.75 6.05 -28.95
C LYS A 310 2.33 5.45 -29.11
N PRO A 311 1.36 6.22 -29.62
CA PRO A 311 0.08 5.64 -30.02
C PRO A 311 0.36 4.48 -30.97
N VAL A 312 -0.22 3.32 -30.69
CA VAL A 312 -0.28 2.20 -31.64
C VAL A 312 -0.95 2.77 -32.88
N GLN A 313 -0.17 2.97 -33.96
CA GLN A 313 -0.73 3.32 -35.26
C GLN A 313 -1.54 2.10 -35.71
N GLY A 314 -2.89 2.26 -35.70
CA GLY A 314 -3.85 1.28 -36.21
C GLY A 314 -3.77 1.15 -37.74
#